data_81eb0d8e51aa566863a39b02be9a0fac
#
_entry.id   81eb0d8e51aa566863a39b02be9a0fac
#
_cell.length_a   1.000
_cell.length_b   1.000
_cell.length_c   1.000
_cell.angle_alpha   90.00
_cell.angle_beta   90.00
_cell.angle_gamma   90.00
#
_symmetry.space_group_name_H-M   'P 1'
#
loop_
_entity.id
_entity.type
_entity.pdbx_description
1 polymer ?
#
loop_
_entity_poly.entity_id
_entity_poly.type
_entity_poly.pdbx_seq_one_letter_code
_entity_poly.pdbx_strand_id
1 'polypeptide(L)'
;MRRILFIILSSALFFIGNIHAQVATSDSLVMHYLQQQGIPVTANNEVKLLMSGREKFLDLFEEIRHAKHHIHLEYFNFRNDSIANALFDLLAVKVQEGVEVRALFDAFGNWSNNKPLKKHHLKAIRDRGIEIVKFDPITFPWINHAMHRDHRKIVVIDGKIGYTGGMNIADYYITGRPKIGQWHDMHMRIEGDAVRYLQGIFLTMWNQETKQHVGGPVYFPDIPQLPDSIAEEIAIVDRTPRETPR
;
A
#
# COMPACT_ATOMS: atom_id res chain seq x y z
N MET A 1 -28.01 -35.97 -48.42
CA MET A 1 -28.16 -34.63 -47.81
C MET A 1 -28.16 -34.60 -46.28
N ARG A 2 -28.59 -35.64 -45.54
CA ARG A 2 -28.60 -35.63 -44.06
C ARG A 2 -27.22 -35.74 -43.38
N ARG A 3 -26.21 -36.32 -44.02
CA ARG A 3 -24.89 -36.50 -43.42
C ARG A 3 -24.00 -35.23 -43.43
N ILE A 4 -24.21 -34.33 -44.38
CA ILE A 4 -23.48 -33.07 -44.48
C ILE A 4 -23.96 -32.06 -43.42
N LEU A 5 -25.24 -32.10 -43.05
CA LEU A 5 -25.82 -31.21 -42.01
C LEU A 5 -25.25 -31.50 -40.60
N PHE A 6 -24.94 -32.78 -40.31
CA PHE A 6 -24.39 -33.18 -39.04
C PHE A 6 -22.91 -32.72 -38.84
N ILE A 7 -22.11 -32.68 -39.91
CA ILE A 7 -20.71 -32.24 -39.88
C ILE A 7 -20.63 -30.73 -39.69
N ILE A 8 -21.54 -29.97 -40.31
CA ILE A 8 -21.56 -28.50 -40.15
C ILE A 8 -22.03 -28.11 -38.72
N LEU A 9 -22.99 -28.86 -38.16
CA LEU A 9 -23.45 -28.61 -36.77
C LEU A 9 -22.36 -28.93 -35.73
N SER A 10 -21.60 -30.01 -35.93
CA SER A 10 -20.51 -30.38 -35.03
C SER A 10 -19.30 -29.43 -35.13
N SER A 11 -19.00 -28.91 -36.31
CA SER A 11 -17.94 -27.89 -36.49
C SER A 11 -18.33 -26.53 -35.93
N ALA A 12 -19.61 -26.13 -36.00
CA ALA A 12 -20.10 -24.89 -35.39
C ALA A 12 -20.10 -24.98 -33.88
N LEU A 13 -20.43 -26.10 -33.27
CA LEU A 13 -20.34 -26.33 -31.82
C LEU A 13 -18.87 -26.34 -31.33
N PHE A 14 -17.94 -26.85 -32.12
CA PHE A 14 -16.53 -26.83 -31.81
C PHE A 14 -15.93 -25.38 -31.86
N PHE A 15 -16.43 -24.55 -32.77
CA PHE A 15 -16.01 -23.16 -32.88
C PHE A 15 -16.54 -22.30 -31.74
N ILE A 16 -17.78 -22.52 -31.29
CA ILE A 16 -18.36 -21.78 -30.15
C ILE A 16 -17.69 -22.23 -28.82
N GLY A 17 -17.36 -23.52 -28.67
CA GLY A 17 -16.61 -24.00 -27.52
C GLY A 17 -15.19 -23.40 -27.39
N ASN A 18 -14.52 -23.19 -28.52
CA ASN A 18 -13.18 -22.56 -28.52
C ASN A 18 -13.20 -21.06 -28.22
N ILE A 19 -14.27 -20.34 -28.58
CA ILE A 19 -14.40 -18.91 -28.26
C ILE A 19 -14.60 -18.73 -26.75
N HIS A 20 -15.37 -19.58 -26.09
CA HIS A 20 -15.54 -19.54 -24.63
C HIS A 20 -14.26 -19.98 -23.88
N ALA A 21 -13.52 -20.96 -24.40
CA ALA A 21 -12.24 -21.37 -23.84
C ALA A 21 -11.16 -20.30 -23.95
N GLN A 22 -11.19 -19.48 -25.01
CA GLN A 22 -10.20 -18.43 -25.23
C GLN A 22 -10.45 -17.18 -24.34
N VAL A 23 -11.68 -16.88 -23.97
CA VAL A 23 -12.02 -15.80 -23.03
C VAL A 23 -11.71 -16.17 -21.59
N ALA A 24 -11.85 -17.44 -21.22
CA ALA A 24 -11.49 -17.94 -19.90
C ALA A 24 -9.97 -18.07 -19.66
N THR A 25 -9.14 -18.06 -20.72
CA THR A 25 -7.71 -18.37 -20.61
C THR A 25 -6.83 -17.19 -20.20
N SER A 26 -7.25 -15.92 -20.38
CA SER A 26 -6.39 -14.78 -20.02
C SER A 26 -6.27 -14.61 -18.51
N ASP A 27 -7.38 -14.61 -17.80
CA ASP A 27 -7.40 -14.41 -16.34
C ASP A 27 -6.80 -15.64 -15.63
N SER A 28 -7.13 -16.86 -16.09
CA SER A 28 -6.53 -18.08 -15.56
C SER A 28 -5.01 -18.16 -15.78
N LEU A 29 -4.49 -17.63 -16.89
CA LEU A 29 -3.05 -17.56 -17.13
C LEU A 29 -2.36 -16.57 -16.18
N VAL A 30 -2.94 -15.40 -15.95
CA VAL A 30 -2.42 -14.42 -15.00
C VAL A 30 -2.42 -15.00 -13.59
N MET A 31 -3.53 -15.60 -13.15
CA MET A 31 -3.66 -16.24 -11.84
C MET A 31 -2.62 -17.36 -11.67
N HIS A 32 -2.49 -18.23 -12.66
CA HIS A 32 -1.49 -19.31 -12.64
C HIS A 32 -0.06 -18.77 -12.58
N TYR A 33 0.26 -17.72 -13.34
CA TYR A 33 1.56 -17.07 -13.29
C TYR A 33 1.86 -16.49 -11.90
N LEU A 34 0.91 -15.77 -11.29
CA LEU A 34 1.07 -15.21 -9.95
C LEU A 34 1.30 -16.33 -8.91
N GLN A 35 0.52 -17.40 -9.00
CA GLN A 35 0.69 -18.57 -8.12
C GLN A 35 2.07 -19.23 -8.29
N GLN A 36 2.56 -19.39 -9.52
CA GLN A 36 3.91 -19.91 -9.78
C GLN A 36 5.02 -19.02 -9.21
N GLN A 37 4.80 -17.71 -9.14
CA GLN A 37 5.72 -16.77 -8.50
C GLN A 37 5.58 -16.75 -6.96
N GLY A 38 4.72 -17.59 -6.38
CA GLY A 38 4.44 -17.60 -4.94
C GLY A 38 3.68 -16.36 -4.46
N ILE A 39 3.03 -15.64 -5.38
CA ILE A 39 2.22 -14.46 -5.06
C ILE A 39 0.80 -14.92 -4.80
N PRO A 40 0.30 -14.80 -3.56
CA PRO A 40 -1.05 -15.19 -3.24
C PRO A 40 -2.06 -14.19 -3.79
N VAL A 41 -3.19 -14.71 -4.26
CA VAL A 41 -4.38 -13.94 -4.61
C VAL A 41 -5.41 -14.15 -3.53
N THR A 42 -5.96 -13.07 -3.02
CA THR A 42 -7.04 -13.10 -2.03
C THR A 42 -8.33 -12.61 -2.68
N ALA A 43 -9.46 -13.22 -2.34
CA ALA A 43 -10.77 -12.93 -2.94
C ALA A 43 -11.75 -12.24 -1.97
N ASN A 44 -11.37 -12.07 -0.71
CA ASN A 44 -12.19 -11.45 0.32
C ASN A 44 -11.70 -10.01 0.57
N ASN A 45 -11.88 -9.13 -0.42
CA ASN A 45 -11.44 -7.73 -0.29
C ASN A 45 -12.46 -6.77 -0.88
N GLU A 46 -12.50 -5.56 -0.34
CA GLU A 46 -13.18 -4.40 -0.90
C GLU A 46 -12.14 -3.32 -1.23
N VAL A 47 -12.26 -2.69 -2.41
CA VAL A 47 -11.37 -1.63 -2.87
C VAL A 47 -12.13 -0.34 -3.09
N LYS A 48 -11.65 0.74 -2.48
CA LYS A 48 -12.12 2.10 -2.75
C LYS A 48 -11.03 2.90 -3.44
N LEU A 49 -11.27 3.34 -4.67
CA LEU A 49 -10.37 4.23 -5.38
C LEU A 49 -10.49 5.67 -4.85
N LEU A 50 -9.35 6.30 -4.61
CA LEU A 50 -9.23 7.67 -4.12
C LEU A 50 -8.50 8.47 -5.21
N MET A 51 -9.27 9.18 -6.02
CA MET A 51 -8.83 9.80 -7.27
C MET A 51 -8.20 11.17 -7.10
N SER A 52 -8.10 11.67 -5.87
CA SER A 52 -7.50 12.96 -5.54
C SER A 52 -6.86 12.96 -4.15
N GLY A 53 -5.91 13.87 -3.94
CA GLY A 53 -5.32 14.07 -2.61
C GLY A 53 -6.37 14.48 -1.57
N ARG A 54 -7.39 15.25 -1.96
CA ARG A 54 -8.49 15.60 -1.05
C ARG A 54 -9.25 14.36 -0.57
N GLU A 55 -9.66 13.48 -1.48
CA GLU A 55 -10.33 12.23 -1.13
C GLU A 55 -9.46 11.37 -0.24
N LYS A 56 -8.19 11.15 -0.65
CA LYS A 56 -7.24 10.37 0.13
C LYS A 56 -7.10 10.87 1.57
N PHE A 57 -6.85 12.16 1.77
CA PHE A 57 -6.58 12.66 3.12
C PHE A 57 -7.84 12.76 3.98
N LEU A 58 -9.00 13.03 3.41
CA LEU A 58 -10.26 12.97 4.15
C LEU A 58 -10.56 11.55 4.63
N ASP A 59 -10.44 10.56 3.75
CA ASP A 59 -10.68 9.15 4.04
C ASP A 59 -9.65 8.63 5.06
N LEU A 60 -8.36 8.82 4.80
CA LEU A 60 -7.28 8.38 5.68
C LEU A 60 -7.39 8.98 7.09
N PHE A 61 -7.68 10.27 7.22
CA PHE A 61 -7.79 10.92 8.53
C PHE A 61 -9.00 10.42 9.29
N GLU A 62 -10.10 10.11 8.60
CA GLU A 62 -11.28 9.52 9.23
C GLU A 62 -10.98 8.13 9.80
N GLU A 63 -10.32 7.26 9.02
CA GLU A 63 -9.96 5.93 9.49
C GLU A 63 -8.91 5.96 10.62
N ILE A 64 -7.96 6.89 10.58
CA ILE A 64 -7.03 7.10 11.71
C ILE A 64 -7.77 7.46 13.00
N ARG A 65 -8.82 8.29 12.95
CA ARG A 65 -9.64 8.62 14.15
C ARG A 65 -10.27 7.39 14.79
N HIS A 66 -10.64 6.41 13.97
CA HIS A 66 -11.29 5.18 14.43
C HIS A 66 -10.31 4.07 14.87
N ALA A 67 -9.01 4.22 14.62
CA ALA A 67 -7.99 3.24 15.01
C ALA A 67 -8.02 2.92 16.51
N LYS A 68 -7.82 1.64 16.86
CA LYS A 68 -7.91 1.13 18.24
C LYS A 68 -6.62 0.46 18.74
N HIS A 69 -5.80 -0.10 17.84
CA HIS A 69 -4.63 -0.90 18.21
C HIS A 69 -3.34 -0.32 17.67
N HIS A 70 -3.24 -0.17 16.33
CA HIS A 70 -2.01 0.30 15.71
C HIS A 70 -2.25 1.03 14.40
N ILE A 71 -1.33 1.92 14.09
CA ILE A 71 -1.25 2.63 12.81
C ILE A 71 0.19 2.52 12.32
N HIS A 72 0.39 1.86 11.20
CA HIS A 72 1.67 1.70 10.54
C HIS A 72 1.69 2.50 9.24
N LEU A 73 2.74 3.30 9.05
CA LEU A 73 2.88 4.16 7.87
C LEU A 73 4.26 3.95 7.23
N GLU A 74 4.30 3.64 5.94
CA GLU A 74 5.51 3.52 5.13
C GLU A 74 5.37 4.43 3.91
N TYR A 75 6.28 5.42 3.79
CA TYR A 75 6.23 6.39 2.71
C TYR A 75 7.61 6.70 2.15
N PHE A 76 7.70 7.06 0.88
CA PHE A 76 8.92 7.59 0.32
C PHE A 76 9.31 8.91 1.00
N ASN A 77 8.33 9.80 1.27
CA ASN A 77 8.57 10.97 2.09
C ASN A 77 7.32 11.45 2.84
N PHE A 78 7.57 12.07 3.99
CA PHE A 78 6.68 13.01 4.66
C PHE A 78 7.22 14.40 4.41
N ARG A 79 6.44 15.24 3.76
CA ARG A 79 6.83 16.62 3.54
C ARG A 79 6.46 17.46 4.76
N ASN A 80 7.40 18.30 5.24
CA ASN A 80 7.10 19.19 6.36
C ASN A 80 6.20 20.35 5.91
N ASP A 81 4.92 20.09 5.75
CA ASP A 81 3.88 21.01 5.32
C ASP A 81 2.57 20.79 6.09
N SER A 82 1.50 21.50 5.71
CA SER A 82 0.26 21.54 6.51
C SER A 82 -0.38 20.19 6.70
N ILE A 83 -0.44 19.38 5.63
CA ILE A 83 -1.11 18.07 5.69
C ILE A 83 -0.31 17.07 6.52
N ALA A 84 1.02 17.08 6.43
CA ALA A 84 1.86 16.21 7.24
C ALA A 84 1.84 16.61 8.72
N ASN A 85 1.83 17.91 9.02
CA ASN A 85 1.71 18.38 10.40
C ASN A 85 0.34 17.98 10.98
N ALA A 86 -0.76 18.17 10.25
CA ALA A 86 -2.09 17.74 10.68
C ALA A 86 -2.17 16.21 10.89
N LEU A 87 -1.49 15.42 10.03
CA LEU A 87 -1.38 13.98 10.22
C LEU A 87 -0.65 13.64 11.53
N PHE A 88 0.54 14.22 11.77
CA PHE A 88 1.29 13.95 13.01
C PHE A 88 0.57 14.45 14.25
N ASP A 89 -0.22 15.52 14.16
CA ASP A 89 -1.08 15.98 15.25
C ASP A 89 -2.15 14.96 15.58
N LEU A 90 -2.85 14.43 14.58
CA LEU A 90 -3.85 13.39 14.77
C LEU A 90 -3.23 12.08 15.30
N LEU A 91 -2.09 11.66 14.76
CA LEU A 91 -1.37 10.47 15.23
C LEU A 91 -0.95 10.59 16.71
N ALA A 92 -0.53 11.78 17.14
CA ALA A 92 -0.20 12.01 18.54
C ALA A 92 -1.42 11.92 19.48
N VAL A 93 -2.59 12.34 19.02
CA VAL A 93 -3.85 12.10 19.77
C VAL A 93 -4.09 10.61 19.90
N LYS A 94 -3.91 9.83 18.84
CA LYS A 94 -4.09 8.36 18.88
C LYS A 94 -3.10 7.68 19.82
N VAL A 95 -1.85 8.13 19.87
CA VAL A 95 -0.86 7.66 20.87
C VAL A 95 -1.36 7.90 22.30
N GLN A 96 -1.93 9.08 22.60
CA GLN A 96 -2.50 9.37 23.91
C GLN A 96 -3.72 8.48 24.25
N GLU A 97 -4.42 7.99 23.23
CA GLU A 97 -5.50 7.01 23.36
C GLU A 97 -5.00 5.56 23.51
N GLY A 98 -3.68 5.35 23.50
CA GLY A 98 -3.05 4.03 23.64
C GLY A 98 -2.82 3.27 22.34
N VAL A 99 -3.00 3.92 21.18
CA VAL A 99 -2.73 3.32 19.87
C VAL A 99 -1.23 3.35 19.58
N GLU A 100 -0.68 2.22 19.14
CA GLU A 100 0.72 2.14 18.70
C GLU A 100 0.88 2.80 17.32
N VAL A 101 1.80 3.75 17.19
CA VAL A 101 2.04 4.45 15.93
C VAL A 101 3.49 4.29 15.48
N ARG A 102 3.69 3.65 14.34
CA ARG A 102 5.01 3.46 13.71
C ARG A 102 5.01 4.03 12.31
N ALA A 103 6.04 4.84 12.01
CA ALA A 103 6.21 5.47 10.71
C ALA A 103 7.63 5.21 10.15
N LEU A 104 7.70 4.71 8.93
CA LEU A 104 8.93 4.49 8.17
C LEU A 104 8.94 5.42 6.95
N PHE A 105 10.08 6.02 6.62
CA PHE A 105 10.21 6.82 5.42
C PHE A 105 11.62 6.78 4.84
N ASP A 106 11.73 6.87 3.52
CA ASP A 106 13.00 6.79 2.82
C ASP A 106 13.89 8.00 3.12
N ALA A 107 15.15 7.76 3.45
CA ALA A 107 16.10 8.83 3.79
C ALA A 107 16.40 9.74 2.60
N PHE A 108 16.53 9.18 1.37
CA PHE A 108 16.75 9.97 0.16
C PHE A 108 15.46 10.70 -0.26
N GLY A 109 14.30 10.05 -0.15
CA GLY A 109 13.01 10.69 -0.38
C GLY A 109 12.79 11.91 0.50
N ASN A 110 13.21 11.84 1.77
CA ASN A 110 13.19 12.99 2.66
C ASN A 110 14.21 14.06 2.25
N TRP A 111 15.44 13.67 1.92
CA TRP A 111 16.49 14.62 1.53
C TRP A 111 16.19 15.35 0.23
N SER A 112 15.65 14.63 -0.76
CA SER A 112 15.37 15.16 -2.11
C SER A 112 14.16 16.10 -2.18
N ASN A 113 13.33 16.16 -1.16
CA ASN A 113 12.18 17.05 -1.15
C ASN A 113 12.55 18.44 -0.63
N ASN A 114 11.85 19.48 -1.11
CA ASN A 114 12.15 20.88 -0.78
C ASN A 114 11.65 21.33 0.61
N LYS A 115 10.93 20.47 1.35
CA LYS A 115 10.48 20.67 2.74
C LYS A 115 10.75 19.41 3.57
N PRO A 116 12.03 19.02 3.78
CA PRO A 116 12.35 17.77 4.48
C PRO A 116 12.06 17.87 5.99
N LEU A 117 11.74 16.72 6.58
CA LEU A 117 11.76 16.56 8.03
C LEU A 117 13.20 16.60 8.53
N LYS A 118 13.57 17.66 9.26
CA LYS A 118 14.89 17.85 9.87
C LYS A 118 14.98 17.13 11.22
N LYS A 119 16.19 17.02 11.79
CA LYS A 119 16.42 16.32 13.08
C LYS A 119 15.50 16.82 14.21
N HIS A 120 15.28 18.13 14.32
CA HIS A 120 14.41 18.69 15.36
C HIS A 120 12.93 18.37 15.14
N HIS A 121 12.45 18.31 13.86
CA HIS A 121 11.09 17.88 13.56
C HIS A 121 10.88 16.41 13.97
N LEU A 122 11.84 15.54 13.63
CA LEU A 122 11.78 14.13 14.00
C LEU A 122 11.83 13.92 15.52
N LYS A 123 12.63 14.75 16.22
CA LYS A 123 12.65 14.75 17.69
C LYS A 123 11.28 15.13 18.24
N ALA A 124 10.69 16.22 17.77
CA ALA A 124 9.37 16.67 18.22
C ALA A 124 8.26 15.63 17.96
N ILE A 125 8.32 14.89 16.84
CA ILE A 125 7.38 13.80 16.54
C ILE A 125 7.58 12.65 17.55
N ARG A 126 8.82 12.24 17.81
CA ARG A 126 9.13 11.17 18.78
C ARG A 126 8.78 11.54 20.20
N ASP A 127 8.99 12.78 20.61
CA ASP A 127 8.63 13.26 21.95
C ASP A 127 7.11 13.17 22.21
N ARG A 128 6.30 13.01 21.16
CA ARG A 128 4.84 12.78 21.23
C ARG A 128 4.46 11.29 21.24
N GLY A 129 5.46 10.39 21.32
CA GLY A 129 5.26 8.95 21.39
C GLY A 129 5.12 8.24 20.03
N ILE A 130 5.31 8.95 18.92
CA ILE A 130 5.28 8.33 17.58
C ILE A 130 6.66 7.74 17.29
N GLU A 131 6.74 6.44 17.04
CA GLU A 131 7.96 5.81 16.56
C GLU A 131 8.17 6.16 15.07
N ILE A 132 9.15 7.01 14.76
CA ILE A 132 9.46 7.38 13.37
C ILE A 132 10.92 7.13 13.03
N VAL A 133 11.17 6.39 11.93
CA VAL A 133 12.49 5.91 11.52
C VAL A 133 12.72 6.21 10.05
N LYS A 134 13.98 6.44 9.68
CA LYS A 134 14.42 6.58 8.30
C LYS A 134 14.87 5.23 7.76
N PHE A 135 14.34 4.85 6.60
CA PHE A 135 14.85 3.73 5.84
C PHE A 135 16.18 4.12 5.18
N ASP A 136 17.16 3.24 5.35
CA ASP A 136 18.47 3.24 4.69
C ASP A 136 19.14 4.63 4.59
N PRO A 137 19.54 5.25 5.71
CA PRO A 137 20.25 6.51 5.70
C PRO A 137 21.55 6.38 4.90
N ILE A 138 21.75 7.29 3.93
CA ILE A 138 23.00 7.36 3.17
C ILE A 138 24.10 7.94 4.08
N THR A 139 25.12 7.13 4.36
CA THR A 139 26.26 7.50 5.18
C THR A 139 27.55 7.40 4.37
N PHE A 140 28.35 8.47 4.38
CA PHE A 140 29.68 8.44 3.74
C PHE A 140 30.59 7.43 4.49
N PRO A 141 31.40 6.60 3.78
CA PRO A 141 31.60 6.55 2.32
C PRO A 141 30.68 5.57 1.55
N TRP A 142 29.66 5.01 2.16
CA TRP A 142 28.84 3.93 1.62
C TRP A 142 27.73 4.45 0.69
N ILE A 143 28.12 5.14 -0.39
CA ILE A 143 27.17 5.68 -1.39
C ILE A 143 26.49 4.59 -2.25
N ASN A 144 26.97 3.36 -2.21
CA ASN A 144 26.38 2.21 -2.90
C ASN A 144 24.94 1.91 -2.44
N HIS A 145 24.58 2.27 -1.22
CA HIS A 145 23.20 2.19 -0.72
C HIS A 145 22.25 3.23 -1.32
N ALA A 146 22.76 4.23 -2.04
CA ALA A 146 21.92 5.28 -2.63
C ALA A 146 20.87 4.76 -3.63
N MET A 147 21.07 3.56 -4.19
CA MET A 147 20.15 2.94 -5.16
C MET A 147 19.05 2.08 -4.52
N HIS A 148 19.20 1.70 -3.27
CA HIS A 148 18.19 0.90 -2.55
C HIS A 148 17.20 1.84 -1.89
N ARG A 149 16.17 2.26 -2.67
CA ARG A 149 15.18 3.23 -2.19
C ARG A 149 13.83 2.57 -1.97
N ASP A 150 13.22 2.91 -0.85
CA ASP A 150 11.87 2.50 -0.55
C ASP A 150 10.88 3.52 -1.13
N HIS A 151 10.23 3.15 -2.23
CA HIS A 151 9.25 4.03 -2.90
C HIS A 151 7.80 3.62 -2.62
N ARG A 152 7.57 2.72 -1.66
CA ARG A 152 6.23 2.30 -1.27
C ARG A 152 5.45 3.43 -0.58
N LYS A 153 4.15 3.35 -0.61
CA LYS A 153 3.22 4.16 0.15
C LYS A 153 2.21 3.18 0.72
N ILE A 154 2.41 2.83 1.98
CA ILE A 154 1.56 1.88 2.70
C ILE A 154 1.09 2.53 3.99
N VAL A 155 -0.19 2.41 4.29
CA VAL A 155 -0.71 2.59 5.64
C VAL A 155 -1.50 1.34 6.00
N VAL A 156 -1.33 0.86 7.23
CA VAL A 156 -2.18 -0.19 7.78
C VAL A 156 -2.74 0.29 9.11
N ILE A 157 -4.05 0.18 9.27
CA ILE A 157 -4.79 0.54 10.47
C ILE A 157 -5.43 -0.71 11.04
N ASP A 158 -5.07 -1.05 12.26
CA ASP A 158 -5.60 -2.19 13.04
C ASP A 158 -5.51 -3.55 12.32
N GLY A 159 -4.65 -3.68 11.29
CA GLY A 159 -4.55 -4.87 10.45
C GLY A 159 -5.77 -5.15 9.58
N LYS A 160 -6.73 -4.22 9.49
CA LYS A 160 -8.03 -4.36 8.81
C LYS A 160 -8.17 -3.47 7.59
N ILE A 161 -7.60 -2.26 7.64
CA ILE A 161 -7.67 -1.27 6.57
C ILE A 161 -6.26 -1.00 6.08
N GLY A 162 -6.07 -1.09 4.78
CA GLY A 162 -4.82 -0.82 4.10
C GLY A 162 -4.97 0.32 3.09
N TYR A 163 -3.93 1.12 2.96
CA TYR A 163 -3.82 2.12 1.89
C TYR A 163 -2.55 1.88 1.08
N THR A 164 -2.65 2.00 -0.24
CA THR A 164 -1.50 2.01 -1.13
C THR A 164 -1.79 2.82 -2.39
N GLY A 165 -0.73 3.23 -3.12
CA GLY A 165 -0.88 4.01 -4.35
C GLY A 165 0.28 4.96 -4.61
N GLY A 166 0.07 5.99 -5.44
CA GLY A 166 1.12 6.92 -5.87
C GLY A 166 1.43 8.06 -4.90
N MET A 167 0.44 8.49 -4.09
CA MET A 167 0.51 9.73 -3.32
C MET A 167 1.34 9.59 -2.03
N ASN A 168 2.33 10.46 -1.85
CA ASN A 168 2.99 10.69 -0.57
C ASN A 168 2.14 11.58 0.36
N ILE A 169 2.72 12.01 1.50
CA ILE A 169 2.09 12.96 2.41
C ILE A 169 2.62 14.36 2.11
N ALA A 170 1.83 15.13 1.34
CA ALA A 170 2.21 16.48 0.93
C ALA A 170 0.99 17.31 0.48
N ASP A 171 1.02 18.62 0.78
CA ASP A 171 -0.03 19.59 0.43
C ASP A 171 -0.34 19.62 -1.07
N TYR A 172 0.68 19.45 -1.93
CA TYR A 172 0.51 19.61 -3.37
C TYR A 172 -0.41 18.59 -4.03
N TYR A 173 -0.72 17.47 -3.37
CA TYR A 173 -1.75 16.55 -3.85
C TYR A 173 -3.16 17.14 -3.75
N ILE A 174 -3.34 18.16 -2.88
CA ILE A 174 -4.61 18.90 -2.73
C ILE A 174 -4.57 20.22 -3.50
N THR A 175 -3.47 20.98 -3.36
CA THR A 175 -3.40 22.37 -3.83
C THR A 175 -2.75 22.51 -5.21
N GLY A 176 -2.18 21.42 -5.75
CA GLY A 176 -1.33 21.49 -6.93
C GLY A 176 0.04 22.09 -6.65
N ARG A 177 0.80 22.32 -7.71
CA ARG A 177 2.13 22.98 -7.64
C ARG A 177 2.14 24.24 -8.49
N PRO A 178 2.74 25.33 -7.99
CA PRO A 178 2.99 26.51 -8.83
C PRO A 178 3.71 26.09 -10.12
N LYS A 179 3.32 26.64 -11.26
CA LYS A 179 3.86 26.36 -12.60
C LYS A 179 3.48 24.99 -13.21
N ILE A 180 2.98 24.02 -12.44
CA ILE A 180 2.57 22.70 -12.94
C ILE A 180 1.05 22.59 -12.95
N GLY A 181 0.36 23.26 -12.02
CA GLY A 181 -1.10 23.17 -11.85
C GLY A 181 -1.51 22.06 -10.89
N GLN A 182 -2.72 21.55 -11.09
CA GLN A 182 -3.29 20.46 -10.30
C GLN A 182 -2.44 19.20 -10.46
N TRP A 183 -2.16 18.52 -9.34
CA TRP A 183 -1.45 17.25 -9.35
C TRP A 183 -2.46 16.10 -9.39
N HIS A 184 -2.39 15.30 -10.46
CA HIS A 184 -3.21 14.11 -10.62
C HIS A 184 -2.42 12.87 -10.19
N ASP A 185 -3.00 12.11 -9.29
CA ASP A 185 -2.44 10.85 -8.80
C ASP A 185 -3.58 10.03 -8.18
N MET A 186 -3.36 8.75 -7.96
CA MET A 186 -4.36 7.83 -7.46
C MET A 186 -3.84 7.09 -6.23
N HIS A 187 -4.74 6.82 -5.31
CA HIS A 187 -4.53 5.97 -4.14
C HIS A 187 -5.70 4.99 -4.03
N MET A 188 -5.56 3.97 -3.23
CA MET A 188 -6.65 3.06 -2.91
C MET A 188 -6.67 2.76 -1.42
N ARG A 189 -7.88 2.59 -0.89
CA ARG A 189 -8.17 1.96 0.38
C ARG A 189 -8.59 0.53 0.11
N ILE A 190 -8.07 -0.40 0.89
CA ILE A 190 -8.36 -1.83 0.81
C ILE A 190 -8.84 -2.27 2.19
N GLU A 191 -9.93 -2.99 2.23
CA GLU A 191 -10.40 -3.75 3.38
C GLU A 191 -10.42 -5.23 3.01
N GLY A 192 -10.01 -6.12 3.91
CA GLY A 192 -10.02 -7.56 3.64
C GLY A 192 -8.66 -8.24 3.76
N ASP A 193 -8.58 -9.45 3.20
CA ASP A 193 -7.45 -10.35 3.39
C ASP A 193 -6.13 -9.84 2.81
N ALA A 194 -6.17 -9.01 1.76
CA ALA A 194 -4.98 -8.42 1.16
C ALA A 194 -4.22 -7.47 2.12
N VAL A 195 -4.90 -6.91 3.12
CA VAL A 195 -4.27 -6.03 4.13
C VAL A 195 -3.20 -6.76 4.92
N ARG A 196 -3.33 -8.08 5.13
CA ARG A 196 -2.33 -8.92 5.82
C ARG A 196 -0.97 -8.88 5.12
N TYR A 197 -0.96 -8.79 3.78
CA TYR A 197 0.29 -8.70 2.99
C TYR A 197 0.93 -7.32 3.11
N LEU A 198 0.14 -6.24 3.07
CA LEU A 198 0.64 -4.89 3.34
C LEU A 198 1.22 -4.78 4.76
N GLN A 199 0.56 -5.37 5.74
CA GLN A 199 1.03 -5.46 7.13
C GLN A 199 2.35 -6.24 7.22
N GLY A 200 2.45 -7.38 6.55
CA GLY A 200 3.67 -8.20 6.50
C GLY A 200 4.85 -7.45 5.89
N ILE A 201 4.63 -6.72 4.78
CA ILE A 201 5.64 -5.88 4.13
C ILE A 201 6.14 -4.82 5.11
N PHE A 202 5.24 -4.06 5.73
CA PHE A 202 5.62 -3.04 6.70
C PHE A 202 6.44 -3.63 7.86
N LEU A 203 5.95 -4.69 8.49
CA LEU A 203 6.65 -5.30 9.65
C LEU A 203 8.02 -5.85 9.28
N THR A 204 8.18 -6.42 8.10
CA THR A 204 9.47 -6.88 7.59
C THR A 204 10.46 -5.71 7.49
N MET A 205 10.05 -4.61 6.85
CA MET A 205 10.88 -3.43 6.68
C MET A 205 11.19 -2.75 8.03
N TRP A 206 10.17 -2.62 8.89
CA TRP A 206 10.33 -2.05 10.23
C TRP A 206 11.35 -2.82 11.07
N ASN A 207 11.20 -4.13 11.14
CA ASN A 207 12.09 -4.99 11.92
C ASN A 207 13.52 -5.01 11.37
N GLN A 208 13.68 -4.96 10.03
CA GLN A 208 15.01 -4.85 9.41
C GLN A 208 15.72 -3.55 9.77
N GLU A 209 15.01 -2.41 9.77
CA GLU A 209 15.61 -1.10 10.05
C GLU A 209 15.83 -0.84 11.54
N THR A 210 14.93 -1.28 12.40
CA THR A 210 14.96 -0.98 13.83
C THR A 210 15.65 -2.07 14.67
N LYS A 211 15.82 -3.28 14.11
CA LYS A 211 16.27 -4.49 14.85
C LYS A 211 15.30 -4.89 15.94
N GLN A 212 14.07 -4.39 15.89
CA GLN A 212 12.97 -4.84 16.76
C GLN A 212 12.40 -6.18 16.22
N HIS A 213 11.54 -6.81 17.01
CA HIS A 213 10.82 -8.03 16.66
C HIS A 213 9.32 -7.80 16.82
N VAL A 214 8.80 -6.75 16.18
CA VAL A 214 7.37 -6.42 16.18
C VAL A 214 6.62 -7.46 15.35
N GLY A 215 5.61 -8.09 15.94
CA GLY A 215 4.82 -9.13 15.28
C GLY A 215 3.81 -9.76 16.23
N GLY A 216 3.13 -10.78 15.74
CA GLY A 216 2.13 -11.54 16.51
C GLY A 216 0.70 -11.35 16.01
N PRO A 217 -0.25 -12.14 16.54
CA PRO A 217 -1.63 -12.20 16.03
C PRO A 217 -2.38 -10.86 16.06
N VAL A 218 -2.03 -9.95 16.97
CA VAL A 218 -2.68 -8.64 17.11
C VAL A 218 -2.57 -7.77 15.84
N TYR A 219 -1.52 -7.99 15.05
CA TYR A 219 -1.31 -7.27 13.79
C TYR A 219 -2.00 -7.93 12.59
N PHE A 220 -2.55 -9.13 12.78
CA PHE A 220 -3.18 -9.94 11.74
C PHE A 220 -4.53 -10.48 12.23
N PRO A 221 -5.49 -9.60 12.54
CA PRO A 221 -6.81 -10.02 13.02
C PRO A 221 -7.54 -10.86 11.96
N ASP A 222 -8.52 -11.61 12.42
CA ASP A 222 -9.45 -12.28 11.52
C ASP A 222 -10.34 -11.25 10.83
N ILE A 223 -10.50 -11.40 9.53
CA ILE A 223 -11.33 -10.54 8.69
C ILE A 223 -12.65 -11.27 8.42
N PRO A 224 -13.79 -10.66 8.73
CA PRO A 224 -15.10 -11.24 8.37
C PRO A 224 -15.23 -11.43 6.85
N GLN A 225 -15.95 -12.48 6.45
CA GLN A 225 -16.25 -12.70 5.05
C GLN A 225 -17.16 -11.60 4.51
N LEU A 226 -16.74 -10.96 3.43
CA LEU A 226 -17.51 -9.94 2.73
C LEU A 226 -18.60 -10.61 1.86
N PRO A 227 -19.70 -9.90 1.58
CA PRO A 227 -20.67 -10.36 0.58
C PRO A 227 -20.03 -10.49 -0.81
N ASP A 228 -20.34 -11.56 -1.54
CA ASP A 228 -19.79 -11.81 -2.89
C ASP A 228 -20.02 -10.64 -3.87
N SER A 229 -21.08 -9.85 -3.63
CA SER A 229 -21.43 -8.69 -4.48
C SER A 229 -20.42 -7.54 -4.44
N ILE A 230 -19.56 -7.49 -3.43
CA ILE A 230 -18.53 -6.44 -3.25
C ILE A 230 -17.12 -7.02 -3.15
N ALA A 231 -17.01 -8.35 -3.05
CA ALA A 231 -15.72 -9.00 -2.88
C ALA A 231 -14.91 -8.97 -4.18
N GLU A 232 -13.65 -8.52 -4.08
CA GLU A 232 -12.70 -8.38 -5.19
C GLU A 232 -11.46 -9.24 -4.99
N GLU A 233 -10.89 -9.71 -6.11
CA GLU A 233 -9.62 -10.44 -6.10
C GLU A 233 -8.44 -9.47 -6.14
N ILE A 234 -7.51 -9.64 -5.20
CA ILE A 234 -6.29 -8.82 -5.08
C ILE A 234 -5.06 -9.71 -4.96
N ALA A 235 -4.03 -9.34 -5.71
CA ALA A 235 -2.67 -9.84 -5.53
C ALA A 235 -1.74 -8.66 -5.17
N ILE A 236 -1.02 -8.79 -4.07
CA ILE A 236 0.02 -7.82 -3.68
C ILE A 236 1.36 -8.28 -4.23
N VAL A 237 1.84 -7.59 -5.26
CA VAL A 237 3.18 -7.83 -5.85
C VAL A 237 4.15 -6.84 -5.23
N ASP A 238 5.02 -7.33 -4.36
CA ASP A 238 6.03 -6.50 -3.71
C ASP A 238 7.41 -6.67 -4.35
N ARG A 239 8.18 -5.58 -4.34
CA ARG A 239 9.60 -5.58 -4.69
C ARG A 239 10.40 -4.95 -3.56
N THR A 240 10.99 -5.79 -2.73
CA THR A 240 11.84 -5.34 -1.63
C THR A 240 13.14 -4.76 -2.18
N PRO A 241 13.51 -3.51 -1.83
CA PRO A 241 14.62 -2.79 -2.46
C PRO A 241 15.98 -3.51 -2.43
N ARG A 242 16.21 -4.35 -1.42
CA ARG A 242 17.49 -5.07 -1.22
C ARG A 242 17.51 -6.51 -1.76
N GLU A 243 16.34 -7.08 -2.00
CA GLU A 243 16.20 -8.54 -2.28
C GLU A 243 15.80 -8.83 -3.72
N THR A 244 15.23 -7.87 -4.44
CA THR A 244 14.75 -8.09 -5.80
C THR A 244 15.82 -7.66 -6.81
N PRO A 245 16.33 -8.56 -7.66
CA PRO A 245 17.20 -8.21 -8.78
C PRO A 245 16.47 -7.25 -9.73
N ARG A 246 17.22 -6.33 -10.32
CA ARG A 246 16.70 -5.37 -11.32
C ARG A 246 16.59 -6.04 -12.68
#